data_e0a2efbcf7a25b16b4bb288b66083fff
#
_entry.id   e0a2efbcf7a25b16b4bb288b66083fff
#
_cell.length_a   1.000
_cell.length_b   1.000
_cell.length_c   1.000
_cell.angle_alpha   90.00
_cell.angle_beta   90.00
_cell.angle_gamma   90.00
#
_symmetry.space_group_name_H-M   'P 1'
#
loop_
_entity.id
_entity.type
_entity.pdbx_description
1 polymer ?
#
loop_
_entity_poly.entity_id
_entity_poly.type
_entity_poly.pdbx_seq_one_letter_code
_entity_poly.pdbx_strand_id
1 'polypeptide(L)'
;TLFRSSVSRITVRRAIQDLVKEGYLIKKQGKGTFVNQHKVFRKIEYVTGFTESCLANGFTPTSQLLERKIISATPELAEKLQLTVGDEVIYTQRKRMADGMPILLENNYFDKKRFESLLTADLTGSLYQLLAKQEVLAINPGETTLELAIADDQLAKIMEVGIGTPFFYVNTLINDQ
;
A
#
# COMPACT_ATOMS: atom_id res chain seq x y z
N THR A 1 -1.47 38.84 2.47
CA THR A 1 -0.25 38.09 2.06
C THR A 1 -0.04 38.06 0.54
N LEU A 2 -0.96 38.61 -0.27
CA LEU A 2 -0.87 38.65 -1.75
C LEU A 2 0.13 39.70 -2.29
N PHE A 3 0.72 40.50 -1.42
CA PHE A 3 1.62 41.59 -1.83
C PHE A 3 3.10 41.20 -1.93
N ARG A 4 3.47 39.95 -1.72
CA ARG A 4 4.88 39.49 -1.79
C ARG A 4 5.27 38.79 -3.08
N SER A 5 4.32 38.41 -3.93
CA SER A 5 4.60 37.83 -5.24
C SER A 5 4.36 38.88 -6.30
N SER A 6 5.35 39.22 -7.08
CA SER A 6 5.28 40.20 -8.21
C SER A 6 4.32 39.75 -9.34
N VAL A 7 3.21 39.11 -9.00
CA VAL A 7 2.24 38.53 -9.93
C VAL A 7 0.93 39.30 -9.91
N SER A 8 0.31 39.51 -11.03
CA SER A 8 -0.95 40.26 -11.16
C SER A 8 -2.12 39.48 -10.51
N ARG A 9 -3.11 40.23 -9.97
CA ARG A 9 -4.32 39.61 -9.40
C ARG A 9 -5.09 38.78 -10.44
N ILE A 10 -5.04 39.15 -11.70
CA ILE A 10 -5.68 38.43 -12.81
C ILE A 10 -5.03 37.09 -13.02
N THR A 11 -3.70 37.03 -13.00
CA THR A 11 -2.92 35.79 -13.13
C THR A 11 -3.22 34.81 -11.99
N VAL A 12 -3.24 35.31 -10.75
CA VAL A 12 -3.58 34.47 -9.56
C VAL A 12 -5.01 33.93 -9.66
N ARG A 13 -5.97 34.78 -10.05
CA ARG A 13 -7.37 34.37 -10.23
C ARG A 13 -7.53 33.29 -11.29
N ARG A 14 -6.81 33.43 -12.42
CA ARG A 14 -6.83 32.45 -13.51
C ARG A 14 -6.24 31.11 -13.03
N ALA A 15 -5.09 31.11 -12.37
CA ALA A 15 -4.50 29.91 -11.81
C ALA A 15 -5.43 29.19 -10.81
N ILE A 16 -6.12 29.95 -9.93
CA ILE A 16 -7.11 29.37 -9.02
C ILE A 16 -8.30 28.77 -9.79
N GLN A 17 -8.75 29.41 -10.87
CA GLN A 17 -9.84 28.87 -11.70
C GLN A 17 -9.43 27.58 -12.42
N ASP A 18 -8.21 27.51 -12.92
CA ASP A 18 -7.69 26.31 -13.57
C ASP A 18 -7.58 25.17 -12.55
N LEU A 19 -7.04 25.41 -11.35
CA LEU A 19 -7.01 24.43 -10.25
C LEU A 19 -8.41 23.98 -9.79
N VAL A 20 -9.43 24.86 -9.88
CA VAL A 20 -10.82 24.47 -9.60
C VAL A 20 -11.37 23.56 -10.71
N LYS A 21 -11.08 23.86 -11.98
CA LYS A 21 -11.48 23.01 -13.12
C LYS A 21 -10.83 21.64 -13.08
N GLU A 22 -9.55 21.59 -12.67
CA GLU A 22 -8.79 20.36 -12.51
C GLU A 22 -9.16 19.58 -11.24
N GLY A 23 -10.05 20.14 -10.39
CA GLY A 23 -10.54 19.45 -9.19
C GLY A 23 -9.62 19.55 -7.96
N TYR A 24 -8.49 20.24 -8.03
CA TYR A 24 -7.61 20.47 -6.86
C TYR A 24 -8.19 21.44 -5.84
N LEU A 25 -9.02 22.38 -6.29
CA LEU A 25 -9.67 23.36 -5.42
C LEU A 25 -11.19 23.29 -5.57
N ILE A 26 -11.91 23.65 -4.50
CA ILE A 26 -13.37 23.84 -4.49
C ILE A 26 -13.69 25.29 -4.12
N LYS A 27 -14.54 25.93 -4.90
CA LYS A 27 -15.05 27.27 -4.59
C LYS A 27 -16.39 27.16 -3.87
N LYS A 28 -16.45 27.64 -2.64
CA LYS A 28 -17.70 27.74 -1.86
C LYS A 28 -18.15 29.20 -1.87
N GLN A 29 -19.31 29.44 -2.47
CA GLN A 29 -19.86 30.81 -2.60
C GLN A 29 -19.99 31.46 -1.22
N GLY A 30 -19.52 32.69 -1.07
CA GLY A 30 -19.51 33.45 0.18
C GLY A 30 -18.50 32.99 1.25
N LYS A 31 -17.82 31.82 1.05
CA LYS A 31 -16.90 31.25 2.05
C LYS A 31 -15.44 31.21 1.61
N GLY A 32 -15.18 31.25 0.30
CA GLY A 32 -13.81 31.25 -0.22
C GLY A 32 -13.49 30.06 -1.13
N THR A 33 -12.19 29.87 -1.38
CA THR A 33 -11.64 28.75 -2.16
C THR A 33 -10.81 27.88 -1.22
N PHE A 34 -11.05 26.59 -1.25
CA PHE A 34 -10.46 25.59 -0.35
C PHE A 34 -9.79 24.50 -1.17
N VAL A 35 -8.79 23.83 -0.60
CA VAL A 35 -8.22 22.62 -1.19
C VAL A 35 -9.32 21.56 -1.22
N ASN A 36 -9.50 20.95 -2.41
CA ASN A 36 -10.46 19.88 -2.57
C ASN A 36 -9.92 18.62 -1.89
N GLN A 37 -10.43 18.32 -0.74
CA GLN A 37 -10.18 17.04 -0.09
C GLN A 37 -11.11 15.99 -0.71
N HIS A 38 -10.83 15.55 -1.93
CA HIS A 38 -11.42 14.32 -2.42
C HIS A 38 -10.90 13.17 -1.53
N LYS A 39 -11.62 12.90 -0.47
CA LYS A 39 -11.53 11.60 0.18
C LYS A 39 -12.09 10.62 -0.84
N VAL A 40 -11.24 9.90 -1.51
CA VAL A 40 -11.64 8.73 -2.28
C VAL A 40 -12.10 7.72 -1.24
N PHE A 41 -13.40 7.68 -0.96
CA PHE A 41 -14.01 6.60 -0.20
C PHE A 41 -13.97 5.37 -1.11
N ARG A 42 -12.92 4.59 -1.00
CA ARG A 42 -12.89 3.25 -1.55
C ARG A 42 -13.47 2.34 -0.48
N LYS A 43 -14.67 1.83 -0.66
CA LYS A 43 -15.12 0.68 0.09
C LYS A 43 -14.18 -0.47 -0.29
N ILE A 44 -13.29 -0.84 0.61
CA ILE A 44 -12.46 -2.04 0.46
C ILE A 44 -13.37 -3.21 0.88
N GLU A 45 -14.36 -3.52 0.04
CA GLU A 45 -15.29 -4.62 0.28
C GLU A 45 -14.66 -5.98 -0.06
N TYR A 46 -13.59 -5.97 -0.83
CA TYR A 46 -12.86 -7.18 -1.23
C TYR A 46 -11.36 -6.93 -1.20
N VAL A 47 -10.61 -7.87 -0.64
CA VAL A 47 -9.15 -7.90 -0.77
C VAL A 47 -8.83 -8.33 -2.20
N THR A 48 -8.80 -7.38 -3.12
CA THR A 48 -8.25 -7.65 -4.44
C THR A 48 -6.74 -7.65 -4.33
N GLY A 49 -6.11 -8.76 -4.66
CA GLY A 49 -4.66 -8.86 -4.67
C GLY A 49 -4.02 -7.85 -5.64
N PHE A 50 -2.75 -7.53 -5.42
CA PHE A 50 -2.01 -6.61 -6.29
C PHE A 50 -2.03 -7.08 -7.76
N THR A 51 -1.84 -8.38 -7.99
CA THR A 51 -1.82 -8.98 -9.34
C THR A 51 -3.14 -8.73 -10.05
N GLU A 52 -4.24 -9.06 -9.41
CA GLU A 52 -5.59 -8.93 -9.96
C GLU A 52 -5.93 -7.45 -10.21
N SER A 53 -5.53 -6.57 -9.27
CA SER A 53 -5.71 -5.12 -9.42
C SER A 53 -4.93 -4.56 -10.60
N CYS A 54 -3.68 -4.98 -10.81
CA CYS A 54 -2.87 -4.57 -11.98
C CYS A 54 -3.52 -5.03 -13.27
N LEU A 55 -3.87 -6.30 -13.39
CA LEU A 55 -4.50 -6.87 -14.60
C LEU A 55 -5.82 -6.18 -14.93
N ALA A 56 -6.66 -5.91 -13.94
CA ALA A 56 -7.93 -5.20 -14.13
C ALA A 56 -7.75 -3.76 -14.66
N ASN A 57 -6.58 -3.14 -14.40
CA ASN A 57 -6.22 -1.82 -14.90
C ASN A 57 -5.31 -1.84 -16.14
N GLY A 58 -5.09 -3.01 -16.75
CA GLY A 58 -4.31 -3.16 -17.99
C GLY A 58 -2.79 -3.12 -17.80
N PHE A 59 -2.28 -3.25 -16.57
CA PHE A 59 -0.86 -3.32 -16.27
C PHE A 59 -0.36 -4.76 -16.20
N THR A 60 0.91 -4.96 -16.51
CA THR A 60 1.61 -6.24 -16.34
C THR A 60 2.24 -6.31 -14.95
N PRO A 61 1.70 -7.13 -14.02
CA PRO A 61 2.27 -7.27 -12.69
C PRO A 61 3.49 -8.17 -12.70
N THR A 62 4.54 -7.73 -12.00
CA THR A 62 5.71 -8.56 -11.69
C THR A 62 6.11 -8.42 -10.23
N SER A 63 6.90 -9.35 -9.71
CA SER A 63 7.35 -9.34 -8.33
C SER A 63 8.78 -9.81 -8.22
N GLN A 64 9.50 -9.21 -7.30
CA GLN A 64 10.82 -9.63 -6.88
C GLN A 64 10.78 -9.99 -5.39
N LEU A 65 11.13 -11.22 -5.04
CA LEU A 65 11.35 -11.59 -3.65
C LEU A 65 12.67 -10.97 -3.19
N LEU A 66 12.60 -10.10 -2.19
CA LEU A 66 13.77 -9.43 -1.61
C LEU A 66 14.31 -10.20 -0.41
N GLU A 67 13.41 -10.69 0.43
CA GLU A 67 13.77 -11.42 1.64
C GLU A 67 12.72 -12.49 1.95
N ARG A 68 13.21 -13.62 2.47
CA ARG A 68 12.40 -14.68 3.08
C ARG A 68 13.21 -15.29 4.22
N LYS A 69 12.63 -15.27 5.42
CA LYS A 69 13.29 -15.80 6.60
C LYS A 69 12.28 -16.23 7.65
N ILE A 70 12.74 -17.04 8.61
CA ILE A 70 12.01 -17.35 9.83
C ILE A 70 12.44 -16.32 10.89
N ILE A 71 11.47 -15.75 11.58
CA ILE A 71 11.67 -14.85 12.72
C ILE A 71 10.88 -15.37 13.92
N SER A 72 11.23 -14.93 15.13
CA SER A 72 10.43 -15.19 16.32
C SER A 72 9.30 -14.18 16.43
N ALA A 73 8.10 -14.63 16.81
CA ALA A 73 6.96 -13.78 17.03
C ALA A 73 7.24 -12.79 18.18
N THR A 74 7.20 -11.51 17.87
CA THR A 74 7.18 -10.44 18.88
C THR A 74 5.82 -10.44 19.58
N PRO A 75 5.67 -9.80 20.76
CA PRO A 75 4.37 -9.68 21.44
C PRO A 75 3.25 -9.18 20.51
N GLU A 76 3.53 -8.19 19.68
CA GLU A 76 2.58 -7.62 18.72
C GLU A 76 2.18 -8.62 17.62
N LEU A 77 3.16 -9.33 17.03
CA LEU A 77 2.90 -10.35 16.02
C LEU A 77 2.15 -11.56 16.61
N ALA A 78 2.52 -11.95 17.83
CA ALA A 78 1.86 -13.06 18.53
C ALA A 78 0.38 -12.74 18.79
N GLU A 79 0.06 -11.53 19.23
CA GLU A 79 -1.32 -11.08 19.43
C GLU A 79 -2.11 -11.09 18.11
N LYS A 80 -1.57 -10.48 17.04
CA LYS A 80 -2.25 -10.39 15.74
C LYS A 80 -2.45 -11.74 15.06
N LEU A 81 -1.46 -12.62 15.15
CA LEU A 81 -1.48 -13.93 14.49
C LEU A 81 -2.03 -15.06 15.41
N GLN A 82 -2.46 -14.72 16.63
CA GLN A 82 -2.96 -15.68 17.64
C GLN A 82 -1.92 -16.79 17.95
N LEU A 83 -0.66 -16.38 18.11
CA LEU A 83 0.48 -17.24 18.43
C LEU A 83 0.98 -16.97 19.84
N THR A 84 1.93 -17.80 20.30
CA THR A 84 2.70 -17.53 21.51
C THR A 84 3.92 -16.67 21.17
N VAL A 85 4.28 -15.76 22.06
CA VAL A 85 5.52 -14.97 21.91
C VAL A 85 6.71 -15.93 21.77
N GLY A 86 7.51 -15.73 20.72
CA GLY A 86 8.65 -16.59 20.39
C GLY A 86 8.33 -17.72 19.40
N ASP A 87 7.07 -18.00 19.08
CA ASP A 87 6.73 -18.94 18.01
C ASP A 87 7.36 -18.53 16.67
N GLU A 88 7.62 -19.49 15.80
CA GLU A 88 8.24 -19.24 14.50
C GLU A 88 7.24 -18.65 13.49
N VAL A 89 7.62 -17.54 12.91
CA VAL A 89 6.87 -16.80 11.88
C VAL A 89 7.68 -16.73 10.61
N ILE A 90 7.07 -17.03 9.47
CA ILE A 90 7.67 -16.80 8.15
C ILE A 90 7.46 -15.34 7.80
N TYR A 91 8.55 -14.62 7.61
CA TYR A 91 8.56 -13.27 7.05
C TYR A 91 8.96 -13.31 5.59
N THR A 92 8.21 -12.58 4.76
CA THR A 92 8.58 -12.36 3.36
C THR A 92 8.49 -10.88 3.01
N GLN A 93 9.48 -10.39 2.24
CA GLN A 93 9.45 -9.05 1.67
C GLN A 93 9.52 -9.15 0.14
N ARG A 94 8.56 -8.50 -0.53
CA ARG A 94 8.47 -8.51 -1.99
C ARG A 94 8.31 -7.10 -2.53
N LYS A 95 9.11 -6.77 -3.55
CA LYS A 95 8.90 -5.58 -4.38
C LYS A 95 7.94 -5.92 -5.51
N ARG A 96 6.81 -5.22 -5.57
CA ARG A 96 5.76 -5.45 -6.58
C ARG A 96 5.82 -4.32 -7.60
N MET A 97 5.78 -4.68 -8.86
CA MET A 97 5.95 -3.76 -9.98
C MET A 97 4.78 -3.87 -10.96
N ALA A 98 4.40 -2.73 -11.53
CA ALA A 98 3.45 -2.64 -12.64
C ALA A 98 4.22 -2.10 -13.85
N ASP A 99 4.22 -2.83 -14.98
CA ASP A 99 5.00 -2.51 -16.19
C ASP A 99 6.49 -2.20 -15.89
N GLY A 100 7.06 -2.94 -14.93
CA GLY A 100 8.45 -2.77 -14.48
C GLY A 100 8.69 -1.64 -13.48
N MET A 101 7.69 -0.78 -13.20
CA MET A 101 7.80 0.28 -12.19
C MET A 101 7.48 -0.24 -10.79
N PRO A 102 8.32 0.01 -9.77
CA PRO A 102 8.02 -0.30 -8.38
C PRO A 102 6.79 0.47 -7.89
N ILE A 103 5.78 -0.24 -7.41
CA ILE A 103 4.53 0.35 -6.91
C ILE A 103 4.32 0.07 -5.42
N LEU A 104 4.72 -1.13 -4.96
CA LEU A 104 4.43 -1.59 -3.61
C LEU A 104 5.60 -2.39 -3.04
N LEU A 105 6.00 -2.07 -1.82
CA LEU A 105 6.83 -2.94 -0.98
C LEU A 105 5.90 -3.68 -0.02
N GLU A 106 5.83 -4.99 -0.18
CA GLU A 106 4.92 -5.86 0.55
C GLU A 106 5.68 -6.68 1.58
N ASN A 107 5.28 -6.58 2.85
CA ASN A 107 5.81 -7.36 3.95
C ASN A 107 4.71 -8.28 4.47
N ASN A 108 4.94 -9.57 4.51
CA ASN A 108 3.96 -10.54 4.99
C ASN A 108 4.53 -11.38 6.12
N TYR A 109 3.66 -11.75 7.04
CA TYR A 109 3.96 -12.55 8.22
C TYR A 109 2.97 -13.71 8.30
N PHE A 110 3.47 -14.94 8.42
CA PHE A 110 2.65 -16.16 8.45
C PHE A 110 3.07 -17.06 9.59
N ASP A 111 2.10 -17.71 10.23
CA ASP A 111 2.40 -18.82 11.13
C ASP A 111 3.17 -19.92 10.36
N LYS A 112 4.39 -20.21 10.79
CA LYS A 112 5.22 -21.21 10.12
C LYS A 112 4.58 -22.58 10.12
N LYS A 113 3.90 -22.97 11.21
CA LYS A 113 3.29 -24.32 11.32
C LYS A 113 2.22 -24.54 10.25
N ARG A 114 1.45 -23.48 9.92
CA ARG A 114 0.38 -23.56 8.92
C ARG A 114 0.87 -23.37 7.49
N PHE A 115 1.89 -22.53 7.30
CA PHE A 115 2.31 -22.06 5.99
C PHE A 115 3.74 -22.48 5.62
N GLU A 116 4.23 -23.60 6.15
CA GLU A 116 5.61 -24.08 5.94
C GLU A 116 6.00 -24.19 4.45
N SER A 117 5.04 -24.52 3.59
CA SER A 117 5.21 -24.59 2.14
C SER A 117 5.70 -23.27 1.52
N LEU A 118 5.41 -22.12 2.16
CA LEU A 118 5.89 -20.81 1.69
C LEU A 118 7.41 -20.66 1.80
N LEU A 119 8.08 -21.51 2.59
CA LEU A 119 9.55 -21.47 2.69
C LEU A 119 10.24 -21.87 1.37
N THR A 120 9.58 -22.67 0.53
CA THR A 120 10.13 -23.15 -0.74
C THR A 120 9.35 -22.71 -1.96
N ALA A 121 8.15 -22.15 -1.77
CA ALA A 121 7.27 -21.74 -2.85
C ALA A 121 7.88 -20.62 -3.71
N ASP A 122 7.49 -20.59 -4.99
CA ASP A 122 7.74 -19.44 -5.85
C ASP A 122 6.80 -18.28 -5.46
N LEU A 123 7.37 -17.19 -4.97
CA LEU A 123 6.68 -15.98 -4.54
C LEU A 123 6.74 -14.84 -5.56
N THR A 124 7.13 -15.12 -6.80
CA THR A 124 7.18 -14.11 -7.88
C THR A 124 5.81 -13.84 -8.50
N GLY A 125 4.82 -14.69 -8.25
CA GLY A 125 3.45 -14.57 -8.73
C GLY A 125 2.47 -13.93 -7.72
N SER A 126 1.17 -14.22 -7.91
CA SER A 126 0.12 -13.85 -6.97
C SER A 126 0.17 -14.71 -5.71
N LEU A 127 0.40 -14.07 -4.56
CA LEU A 127 0.38 -14.75 -3.27
C LEU A 127 -1.01 -15.30 -2.95
N TYR A 128 -2.07 -14.55 -3.26
CA TYR A 128 -3.44 -15.00 -3.01
C TYR A 128 -3.82 -16.23 -3.84
N GLN A 129 -3.40 -16.27 -5.11
CA GLN A 129 -3.60 -17.47 -5.94
C GLN A 129 -2.80 -18.67 -5.40
N LEU A 130 -1.60 -18.45 -4.88
CA LEU A 130 -0.80 -19.50 -4.26
C LEU A 130 -1.48 -20.03 -3.00
N LEU A 131 -1.96 -19.16 -2.13
CA LEU A 131 -2.68 -19.53 -0.91
C LEU A 131 -4.00 -20.24 -1.22
N ALA A 132 -4.75 -19.78 -2.22
CA ALA A 132 -5.99 -20.43 -2.65
C ALA A 132 -5.77 -21.88 -3.14
N LYS A 133 -4.63 -22.18 -3.77
CA LYS A 133 -4.25 -23.54 -4.16
C LYS A 133 -3.93 -24.45 -2.96
N GLN A 134 -3.67 -23.87 -1.80
CA GLN A 134 -3.38 -24.58 -0.54
C GLN A 134 -4.62 -24.70 0.37
N GLU A 135 -5.82 -24.57 -0.21
CA GLU A 135 -7.11 -24.68 0.50
C GLU A 135 -7.35 -23.58 1.56
N VAL A 136 -6.63 -22.48 1.48
CA VAL A 136 -6.98 -21.28 2.23
C VAL A 136 -8.17 -20.61 1.53
N LEU A 137 -9.37 -20.98 1.95
CA LEU A 137 -10.60 -20.84 1.16
C LEU A 137 -11.22 -19.44 1.20
N ALA A 138 -10.96 -18.63 2.21
CA ALA A 138 -11.53 -17.30 2.29
C ALA A 138 -10.51 -16.30 2.83
N ILE A 139 -10.18 -15.31 2.03
CA ILE A 139 -9.35 -14.19 2.45
C ILE A 139 -10.29 -13.05 2.84
N ASN A 140 -10.56 -12.92 4.12
CA ASN A 140 -11.39 -11.84 4.65
C ASN A 140 -10.52 -10.73 5.21
N PRO A 141 -10.74 -9.46 4.78
CA PRO A 141 -10.04 -8.34 5.38
C PRO A 141 -10.50 -8.20 6.84
N GLY A 142 -9.55 -8.26 7.75
CA GLY A 142 -9.73 -7.87 9.13
C GLY A 142 -9.49 -6.36 9.31
N GLU A 143 -8.98 -6.00 10.48
CA GLU A 143 -8.63 -4.62 10.76
C GLU A 143 -7.56 -4.11 9.78
N THR A 144 -7.82 -2.94 9.19
CA THR A 144 -6.88 -2.28 8.28
C THR A 144 -6.58 -0.88 8.80
N THR A 145 -5.30 -0.57 8.99
CA THR A 145 -4.84 0.77 9.30
C THR A 145 -4.12 1.38 8.12
N LEU A 146 -4.24 2.70 7.97
CA LEU A 146 -3.60 3.49 6.91
C LEU A 146 -2.87 4.67 7.54
N GLU A 147 -1.57 4.75 7.31
CA GLU A 147 -0.71 5.81 7.82
C GLU A 147 0.11 6.44 6.70
N LEU A 148 0.59 7.66 6.91
CA LEU A 148 1.55 8.31 6.03
C LEU A 148 2.97 7.92 6.48
N ALA A 149 3.75 7.35 5.57
CA ALA A 149 5.17 7.07 5.76
C ALA A 149 6.01 7.92 4.78
N ILE A 150 7.22 8.20 5.17
CA ILE A 150 8.18 8.96 4.35
C ILE A 150 9.34 8.04 4.02
N ALA A 151 9.74 7.99 2.75
CA ALA A 151 10.87 7.16 2.33
C ALA A 151 12.17 7.62 2.99
N ASP A 152 12.75 6.74 3.79
CA ASP A 152 14.14 6.81 4.23
C ASP A 152 15.08 6.35 3.09
N ASP A 153 16.38 6.31 3.37
CA ASP A 153 17.40 5.89 2.39
C ASP A 153 17.16 4.45 1.87
N GLN A 154 16.77 3.53 2.75
CA GLN A 154 16.56 2.13 2.39
C GLN A 154 15.31 1.96 1.51
N LEU A 155 14.18 2.54 1.92
CA LEU A 155 12.93 2.47 1.18
C LEU A 155 13.06 3.18 -0.17
N ALA A 156 13.71 4.36 -0.19
CA ALA A 156 13.95 5.11 -1.42
C ALA A 156 14.75 4.30 -2.45
N LYS A 157 15.80 3.60 -2.00
CA LYS A 157 16.62 2.73 -2.85
C LYS A 157 15.84 1.52 -3.38
N ILE A 158 15.06 0.85 -2.52
CA ILE A 158 14.25 -0.32 -2.93
C ILE A 158 13.18 0.10 -3.95
N MET A 159 12.50 1.21 -3.71
CA MET A 159 11.37 1.70 -4.51
C MET A 159 11.79 2.61 -5.67
N GLU A 160 13.09 2.87 -5.82
CA GLU A 160 13.66 3.66 -6.92
C GLU A 160 13.09 5.10 -6.97
N VAL A 161 12.94 5.72 -5.80
CA VAL A 161 12.40 7.08 -5.61
C VAL A 161 13.38 7.96 -4.84
N GLY A 162 13.08 9.24 -4.72
CA GLY A 162 13.87 10.14 -3.87
C GLY A 162 13.61 9.92 -2.38
N ILE A 163 14.65 10.13 -1.54
CA ILE A 163 14.46 10.22 -0.08
C ILE A 163 13.44 11.32 0.21
N GLY A 164 12.56 11.09 1.19
CA GLY A 164 11.48 12.01 1.53
C GLY A 164 10.20 11.84 0.71
N THR A 165 10.18 10.93 -0.29
CA THR A 165 8.95 10.61 -1.03
C THR A 165 7.89 10.07 -0.09
N PRO A 166 6.65 10.61 -0.11
CA PRO A 166 5.57 10.10 0.73
C PRO A 166 4.99 8.79 0.21
N PHE A 167 4.69 7.88 1.13
CA PHE A 167 4.05 6.60 0.91
C PHE A 167 2.85 6.43 1.82
N PHE A 168 1.89 5.62 1.39
CA PHE A 168 0.90 5.06 2.29
C PHE A 168 1.43 3.75 2.88
N TYR A 169 1.50 3.68 4.21
CA TYR A 169 1.74 2.44 4.93
C TYR A 169 0.40 1.82 5.30
N VAL A 170 0.12 0.66 4.72
CA VAL A 170 -1.13 -0.08 4.95
C VAL A 170 -0.80 -1.33 5.73
N ASN A 171 -1.39 -1.49 6.89
CA ASN A 171 -1.28 -2.69 7.70
C ASN A 171 -2.65 -3.36 7.77
N THR A 172 -2.74 -4.59 7.31
CA THR A 172 -4.00 -5.35 7.23
C THR A 172 -3.80 -6.71 7.87
N LEU A 173 -4.64 -7.03 8.84
CA LEU A 173 -4.80 -8.40 9.30
C LEU A 173 -5.72 -9.11 8.30
N ILE A 174 -5.32 -10.29 7.84
CA ILE A 174 -6.13 -11.12 6.96
C ILE A 174 -6.53 -12.37 7.72
N ASN A 175 -7.83 -12.57 7.83
CA ASN A 175 -8.39 -13.76 8.43
C ASN A 175 -8.71 -14.76 7.32
N ASP A 176 -8.37 -16.00 7.54
CA ASP A 176 -8.81 -17.13 6.77
C ASP A 176 -9.82 -17.93 7.58
N GLN A 177 -10.92 -18.31 6.98
CA GLN A 177 -11.93 -19.20 7.56
C GLN A 177 -11.90 -20.56 6.88
#